data_28fe4c44a619f347adade827706d9b7c
#
_entry.id   28fe4c44a619f347adade827706d9b7c
#
_cell.length_a   1.000
_cell.length_b   1.000
_cell.length_c   1.000
_cell.angle_alpha   90.00
_cell.angle_beta   90.00
_cell.angle_gamma   90.00
#
_symmetry.space_group_name_H-M   'P 1'
#
loop_
_entity.id
_entity.type
_entity.pdbx_description
1 polymer ?
#
loop_
_entity_poly.entity_id
_entity_poly.type
_entity_poly.pdbx_seq_one_letter_code
_entity_poly.pdbx_strand_id
1 'polypeptide(L)'
;RNHAVMSSYEPGSIFKPIVAAAAIDAGVARPNDTFFCENGKFKVGNAKVGEAVNHKFGWLTLQDIIVKSSNIGSIKIARQLGKRSYYDYIRKFGFGQKTGIGLPGEAGGQLKELSAWDPMSLASISFGQEIGVTPIQMTSAISAIANGGTLMVPRITRAILKDGQIEKRFEPKIARRVISIQSSRQVVDILKHVVKDGTGKNAAVKGYEVAGKTGTAQKYDPKTRSYSKTAYVSSFIGFAPADAAKVAILVMIDTPQGVHYGGSVAAPVFSNIVRETLRYLNVPSNDQLVYILDRA
;
A
#
# COMPACT_ATOMS: atom_id res chain seq x y z
N ARG A 1 5.42 -23.62 -2.32
CA ARG A 1 4.88 -22.66 -1.35
C ARG A 1 4.24 -21.49 -2.07
N ASN A 2 3.01 -21.14 -1.70
CA ASN A 2 2.32 -19.97 -2.26
C ASN A 2 2.71 -18.71 -1.47
N HIS A 3 3.69 -17.95 -1.97
CA HIS A 3 4.21 -16.78 -1.30
C HIS A 3 3.18 -15.66 -1.12
N ALA A 4 2.16 -15.59 -1.98
CA ALA A 4 1.12 -14.55 -1.88
C ALA A 4 0.33 -14.59 -0.55
N VAL A 5 0.14 -15.79 0.02
CA VAL A 5 -0.67 -16.02 1.23
C VAL A 5 0.11 -16.57 2.42
N MET A 6 1.28 -17.20 2.18
CA MET A 6 2.04 -17.94 3.21
C MET A 6 3.26 -17.17 3.71
N SER A 7 3.77 -16.18 2.98
CA SER A 7 4.97 -15.45 3.36
C SER A 7 4.61 -14.10 3.97
N SER A 8 5.21 -13.83 5.13
CA SER A 8 5.14 -12.51 5.79
C SER A 8 6.43 -11.75 5.57
N TYR A 9 6.33 -10.45 5.32
CA TYR A 9 7.46 -9.56 5.11
C TYR A 9 7.15 -8.16 5.64
N GLU A 10 8.16 -7.36 5.89
CA GLU A 10 7.98 -5.94 6.24
C GLU A 10 7.72 -5.13 4.97
N PRO A 11 6.54 -4.46 4.85
CA PRO A 11 6.12 -3.81 3.60
C PRO A 11 6.92 -2.55 3.27
N GLY A 12 7.56 -1.94 4.26
CA GLY A 12 8.23 -0.67 4.08
C GLY A 12 7.27 0.41 3.56
N SER A 13 7.75 1.28 2.69
CA SER A 13 7.01 2.48 2.25
C SER A 13 5.69 2.22 1.52
N ILE A 14 5.39 1.00 1.06
CA ILE A 14 4.05 0.70 0.53
C ILE A 14 2.97 0.67 1.63
N PHE A 15 3.37 0.71 2.91
CA PHE A 15 2.45 0.81 4.05
C PHE A 15 2.02 2.25 4.35
N LYS A 16 2.74 3.28 3.89
CA LYS A 16 2.45 4.71 4.14
C LYS A 16 1.04 5.16 3.70
N PRO A 17 0.44 4.65 2.62
CA PRO A 17 -0.96 4.93 2.31
C PRO A 17 -1.93 4.60 3.44
N ILE A 18 -1.61 3.61 4.29
CA ILE A 18 -2.47 3.20 5.41
C ILE A 18 -2.46 4.26 6.52
N VAL A 19 -1.29 4.82 6.87
CA VAL A 19 -1.23 5.90 7.87
C VAL A 19 -1.88 7.17 7.37
N ALA A 20 -1.70 7.51 6.09
CA ALA A 20 -2.37 8.65 5.47
C ALA A 20 -3.90 8.48 5.48
N ALA A 21 -4.39 7.31 5.05
CA ALA A 21 -5.82 6.99 5.03
C ALA A 21 -6.43 7.05 6.44
N ALA A 22 -5.74 6.52 7.43
CA ALA A 22 -6.18 6.55 8.82
C ALA A 22 -6.25 7.97 9.38
N ALA A 23 -5.24 8.81 9.13
CA ALA A 23 -5.20 10.18 9.62
C ALA A 23 -6.25 11.08 8.96
N ILE A 24 -6.47 10.90 7.66
CA ILE A 24 -7.50 11.62 6.90
C ILE A 24 -8.90 11.20 7.36
N ASP A 25 -9.14 9.89 7.50
CA ASP A 25 -10.46 9.37 7.90
C ASP A 25 -10.83 9.70 9.34
N ALA A 26 -9.84 9.74 10.23
CA ALA A 26 -10.00 10.20 11.61
C ALA A 26 -10.18 11.74 11.73
N GLY A 27 -10.03 12.49 10.63
CA GLY A 27 -10.14 13.93 10.60
C GLY A 27 -9.01 14.67 11.31
N VAL A 28 -7.90 13.99 11.64
CA VAL A 28 -6.77 14.58 12.35
C VAL A 28 -5.74 15.23 11.42
N ALA A 29 -5.79 14.92 10.12
CA ALA A 29 -4.96 15.56 9.13
C ALA A 29 -5.67 15.62 7.77
N ARG A 30 -5.34 16.66 6.97
CA ARG A 30 -5.81 16.87 5.60
C ARG A 30 -4.65 16.78 4.63
N PRO A 31 -4.88 16.52 3.32
CA PRO A 31 -3.81 16.42 2.32
C PRO A 31 -2.83 17.60 2.30
N ASN A 32 -3.32 18.83 2.56
CA ASN A 32 -2.54 20.07 2.52
C ASN A 32 -1.94 20.47 3.87
N ASP A 33 -2.23 19.76 4.97
CA ASP A 33 -1.63 20.05 6.27
C ASP A 33 -0.13 19.77 6.23
N THR A 34 0.68 20.68 6.80
CA THR A 34 2.13 20.63 6.72
C THR A 34 2.77 20.06 7.97
N PHE A 35 3.86 19.32 7.77
CA PHE A 35 4.65 18.68 8.81
C PHE A 35 6.12 19.00 8.60
N PHE A 36 6.81 19.39 9.68
CA PHE A 36 8.25 19.61 9.63
C PHE A 36 8.99 18.28 9.71
N CYS A 37 9.74 17.91 8.66
CA CYS A 37 10.45 16.63 8.54
C CYS A 37 11.90 16.69 9.02
N GLU A 38 12.22 17.61 9.96
CA GLU A 38 13.45 17.68 10.76
C GLU A 38 14.75 17.68 9.93
N ASN A 39 14.69 18.16 8.68
CA ASN A 39 15.84 18.15 7.76
C ASN A 39 16.55 16.79 7.67
N GLY A 40 15.75 15.71 7.74
CA GLY A 40 16.21 14.34 7.48
C GLY A 40 16.72 13.56 8.70
N LYS A 41 16.63 14.09 9.92
CA LYS A 41 17.02 13.37 11.17
C LYS A 41 16.04 13.66 12.29
N PHE A 42 15.38 12.64 12.80
CA PHE A 42 14.38 12.77 13.86
C PHE A 42 14.68 11.83 15.03
N LYS A 43 14.65 12.38 16.26
CA LYS A 43 14.87 11.60 17.48
C LYS A 43 13.55 10.98 17.96
N VAL A 44 13.53 9.66 18.13
CA VAL A 44 12.41 8.90 18.69
C VAL A 44 12.93 8.09 19.87
N GLY A 45 12.57 8.50 21.09
CA GLY A 45 13.18 7.93 22.30
C GLY A 45 14.69 8.14 22.29
N ASN A 46 15.46 7.06 22.43
CA ASN A 46 16.93 7.09 22.40
C ASN A 46 17.51 6.84 20.99
N ALA A 47 16.67 6.52 19.99
CA ALA A 47 17.12 6.25 18.63
C ALA A 47 16.93 7.45 17.70
N LYS A 48 17.64 7.44 16.57
CA LYS A 48 17.50 8.42 15.49
C LYS A 48 16.93 7.70 14.26
N VAL A 49 15.86 8.25 13.70
CA VAL A 49 15.29 7.80 12.42
C VAL A 49 15.66 8.81 11.34
N GLY A 50 16.06 8.30 10.17
CA GLY A 50 16.40 9.10 9.00
C GLY A 50 15.44 8.90 7.84
N GLU A 51 15.56 9.76 6.84
CA GLU A 51 14.92 9.57 5.55
C GLU A 51 15.66 8.52 4.73
N ALA A 52 14.96 7.93 3.76
CA ALA A 52 15.61 7.07 2.77
C ALA A 52 16.57 7.90 1.89
N VAL A 53 17.69 7.29 1.47
CA VAL A 53 18.63 7.87 0.48
C VAL A 53 19.22 9.23 0.91
N ASN A 54 19.40 9.48 2.23
CA ASN A 54 19.95 10.73 2.76
C ASN A 54 19.17 12.01 2.36
N HIS A 55 17.89 11.88 2.04
CA HIS A 55 17.04 13.04 1.79
C HIS A 55 16.97 13.94 3.05
N LYS A 56 16.86 15.24 2.82
CA LYS A 56 16.73 16.25 3.87
C LYS A 56 15.50 17.09 3.59
N PHE A 57 14.35 16.66 4.12
CA PHE A 57 13.11 17.39 3.95
C PHE A 57 12.89 18.35 5.14
N GLY A 58 12.51 19.59 4.83
CA GLY A 58 11.98 20.57 5.78
C GLY A 58 10.46 20.39 5.94
N TRP A 59 9.69 21.41 5.59
CA TRP A 59 8.23 21.36 5.59
C TRP A 59 7.70 20.61 4.37
N LEU A 60 6.82 19.63 4.59
CA LEU A 60 6.10 18.89 3.56
C LEU A 60 4.62 18.85 3.91
N THR A 61 3.75 18.92 2.90
CA THR A 61 2.33 18.58 3.07
C THR A 61 2.18 17.09 3.31
N LEU A 62 1.03 16.66 3.86
CA LEU A 62 0.72 15.22 3.98
C LEU A 62 0.83 14.54 2.60
N GLN A 63 0.31 15.19 1.55
CA GLN A 63 0.44 14.70 0.17
C GLN A 63 1.91 14.54 -0.22
N ASP A 64 2.75 15.55 -0.01
CA ASP A 64 4.18 15.48 -0.33
C ASP A 64 4.92 14.40 0.45
N ILE A 65 4.54 14.16 1.72
CA ILE A 65 5.10 13.07 2.53
C ILE A 65 4.91 11.72 1.85
N ILE A 66 3.73 11.47 1.27
CA ILE A 66 3.44 10.22 0.59
C ILE A 66 4.10 10.19 -0.80
N VAL A 67 4.05 11.30 -1.55
CA VAL A 67 4.65 11.44 -2.90
C VAL A 67 6.16 11.27 -2.87
N LYS A 68 6.84 11.94 -1.94
CA LYS A 68 8.29 11.89 -1.73
C LYS A 68 8.73 10.73 -0.83
N SER A 69 7.76 10.03 -0.23
CA SER A 69 7.99 8.88 0.65
C SER A 69 8.80 9.20 1.92
N SER A 70 8.56 10.36 2.56
CA SER A 70 9.22 10.75 3.80
C SER A 70 8.89 9.78 4.95
N ASN A 71 9.93 9.25 5.61
CA ASN A 71 9.77 8.45 6.82
C ASN A 71 9.37 9.34 8.01
N ILE A 72 10.06 10.46 8.18
CA ILE A 72 9.86 11.37 9.31
C ILE A 72 8.47 11.99 9.24
N GLY A 73 8.01 12.39 8.04
CA GLY A 73 6.66 12.86 7.84
C GLY A 73 5.61 11.81 8.23
N SER A 74 5.82 10.55 7.84
CA SER A 74 4.91 9.45 8.22
C SER A 74 4.84 9.23 9.74
N ILE A 75 5.98 9.36 10.44
CA ILE A 75 6.04 9.32 11.91
C ILE A 75 5.21 10.46 12.53
N LYS A 76 5.35 11.67 11.99
CA LYS A 76 4.60 12.85 12.48
C LYS A 76 3.10 12.65 12.31
N ILE A 77 2.66 12.15 11.15
CA ILE A 77 1.24 11.82 10.90
C ILE A 77 0.76 10.76 11.90
N ALA A 78 1.50 9.66 12.09
CA ALA A 78 1.12 8.61 13.04
C ALA A 78 1.06 9.10 14.49
N ARG A 79 1.97 10.01 14.89
CA ARG A 79 1.94 10.64 16.22
C ARG A 79 0.71 11.52 16.41
N GLN A 80 0.33 12.30 15.39
CA GLN A 80 -0.87 13.14 15.43
C GLN A 80 -2.15 12.28 15.51
N LEU A 81 -2.19 11.16 14.78
CA LEU A 81 -3.30 10.19 14.86
C LEU A 81 -3.38 9.50 16.23
N GLY A 82 -2.25 9.28 16.86
CA GLY A 82 -2.14 8.60 18.15
C GLY A 82 -2.08 7.07 18.02
N LYS A 83 -1.38 6.47 18.99
CA LYS A 83 -1.04 5.05 19.04
C LYS A 83 -2.29 4.14 18.94
N ARG A 84 -3.33 4.42 19.73
CA ARG A 84 -4.55 3.61 19.79
C ARG A 84 -5.32 3.68 18.46
N SER A 85 -5.58 4.87 17.96
CA SER A 85 -6.32 5.05 16.71
C SER A 85 -5.59 4.40 15.56
N TYR A 86 -4.25 4.57 15.48
CA TYR A 86 -3.46 3.95 14.41
C TYR A 86 -3.52 2.42 14.45
N TYR A 87 -3.38 1.82 15.64
CA TYR A 87 -3.53 0.36 15.81
C TYR A 87 -4.91 -0.12 15.35
N ASP A 88 -5.98 0.58 15.74
CA ASP A 88 -7.34 0.22 15.38
C ASP A 88 -7.57 0.28 13.85
N TYR A 89 -7.01 1.29 13.15
CA TYR A 89 -7.04 1.34 11.69
C TYR A 89 -6.24 0.23 11.02
N ILE A 90 -5.05 -0.10 11.52
CA ILE A 90 -4.27 -1.25 11.02
C ILE A 90 -5.11 -2.53 11.10
N ARG A 91 -5.78 -2.76 12.23
CA ARG A 91 -6.69 -3.90 12.41
C ARG A 91 -7.92 -3.82 11.49
N LYS A 92 -8.50 -2.63 11.30
CA LYS A 92 -9.61 -2.42 10.36
C LYS A 92 -9.21 -2.78 8.91
N PHE A 93 -8.00 -2.43 8.48
CA PHE A 93 -7.47 -2.79 7.16
C PHE A 93 -7.16 -4.29 7.00
N GLY A 94 -7.29 -5.08 8.06
CA GLY A 94 -7.16 -6.55 8.01
C GLY A 94 -5.75 -7.07 8.35
N PHE A 95 -4.85 -6.21 8.80
CA PHE A 95 -3.50 -6.65 9.20
C PHE A 95 -3.50 -7.39 10.55
N GLY A 96 -2.56 -8.32 10.72
CA GLY A 96 -2.44 -9.16 11.92
C GLY A 96 -3.52 -10.24 12.03
N GLN A 97 -4.23 -10.57 10.94
CA GLN A 97 -5.24 -11.65 10.89
C GLN A 97 -5.32 -12.23 9.47
N LYS A 98 -5.79 -13.47 9.34
CA LYS A 98 -6.03 -14.10 8.05
C LYS A 98 -7.10 -13.33 7.26
N THR A 99 -6.94 -13.26 5.93
CA THR A 99 -7.93 -12.58 5.06
C THR A 99 -9.19 -13.39 4.85
N GLY A 100 -9.12 -14.71 5.03
CA GLY A 100 -10.21 -15.64 4.78
C GLY A 100 -10.33 -16.05 3.31
N ILE A 101 -9.26 -15.94 2.53
CA ILE A 101 -9.23 -16.37 1.11
C ILE A 101 -9.48 -17.86 0.93
N GLY A 102 -9.35 -18.66 1.99
CA GLY A 102 -9.63 -20.10 1.96
C GLY A 102 -8.50 -20.95 1.35
N LEU A 103 -7.30 -20.40 1.19
CA LEU A 103 -6.14 -21.16 0.73
C LEU A 103 -5.38 -21.81 1.90
N PRO A 104 -4.86 -23.06 1.72
CA PRO A 104 -4.07 -23.75 2.73
C PRO A 104 -2.83 -22.94 3.12
N GLY A 105 -2.49 -22.94 4.41
CA GLY A 105 -1.28 -22.31 4.92
C GLY A 105 -1.32 -20.78 4.95
N GLU A 106 -2.49 -20.15 4.83
CA GLU A 106 -2.63 -18.71 4.93
C GLU A 106 -2.07 -18.21 6.26
N ALA A 107 -1.13 -17.24 6.20
CA ALA A 107 -0.54 -16.58 7.36
C ALA A 107 -1.33 -15.33 7.73
N GLY A 108 -1.43 -15.03 9.02
CA GLY A 108 -2.09 -13.83 9.54
C GLY A 108 -1.22 -12.57 9.53
N GLY A 109 0.04 -12.68 9.09
CA GLY A 109 1.02 -11.61 9.29
C GLY A 109 1.49 -11.54 10.75
N GLN A 110 2.20 -10.45 11.09
CA GLN A 110 2.72 -10.21 12.43
C GLN A 110 2.42 -8.78 12.85
N LEU A 111 1.63 -8.61 13.88
CA LEU A 111 1.33 -7.32 14.51
C LEU A 111 1.40 -7.51 16.01
N LYS A 112 2.33 -6.80 16.66
CA LYS A 112 2.42 -6.81 18.13
C LYS A 112 1.15 -6.25 18.73
N GLU A 113 0.73 -6.77 19.88
CA GLU A 113 -0.36 -6.21 20.67
C GLU A 113 -0.07 -4.75 21.07
N LEU A 114 -1.11 -3.94 21.13
CA LEU A 114 -0.97 -2.51 21.42
C LEU A 114 -0.22 -2.21 22.72
N SER A 115 -0.38 -3.05 23.75
CA SER A 115 0.31 -2.94 25.03
C SER A 115 1.84 -3.04 24.90
N ALA A 116 2.32 -3.77 23.90
CA ALA A 116 3.75 -3.95 23.62
C ALA A 116 4.35 -2.86 22.72
N TRP A 117 3.56 -1.88 22.29
CA TRP A 117 4.06 -0.79 21.48
C TRP A 117 4.76 0.27 22.35
N ASP A 118 5.97 0.58 22.02
CA ASP A 118 6.72 1.72 22.52
C ASP A 118 6.70 2.90 21.51
N PRO A 119 7.32 4.05 21.80
CA PRO A 119 7.40 5.17 20.85
C PRO A 119 8.11 4.82 19.53
N MET A 120 9.03 3.83 19.54
CA MET A 120 9.71 3.36 18.33
C MET A 120 8.77 2.47 17.50
N SER A 121 7.96 1.60 18.13
CA SER A 121 6.97 0.78 17.42
C SER A 121 5.99 1.64 16.62
N LEU A 122 5.44 2.72 17.21
CA LEU A 122 4.59 3.66 16.49
C LEU A 122 5.31 4.29 15.29
N ALA A 123 6.57 4.68 15.48
CA ALA A 123 7.38 5.27 14.42
C ALA A 123 7.68 4.26 13.31
N SER A 124 8.21 3.09 13.64
CA SER A 124 8.61 2.05 12.68
C SER A 124 7.43 1.57 11.85
N ILE A 125 6.29 1.28 12.48
CA ILE A 125 5.09 0.80 11.79
C ILE A 125 4.54 1.87 10.83
N SER A 126 4.70 3.16 11.12
CA SER A 126 4.21 4.24 10.26
C SER A 126 4.82 4.24 8.85
N PHE A 127 6.02 3.68 8.70
CA PHE A 127 6.66 3.50 7.39
C PHE A 127 6.91 2.02 7.02
N GLY A 128 6.20 1.10 7.70
CA GLY A 128 6.10 -0.30 7.33
C GLY A 128 7.25 -1.18 7.79
N GLN A 129 7.93 -0.84 8.88
CA GLN A 129 8.85 -1.70 9.60
C GLN A 129 8.21 -2.16 10.93
N GLU A 130 8.72 -3.22 11.54
CA GLU A 130 8.18 -3.82 12.79
C GLU A 130 6.73 -4.34 12.65
N ILE A 131 6.26 -4.49 11.44
CA ILE A 131 4.99 -5.14 11.08
C ILE A 131 5.24 -6.15 9.96
N GLY A 132 4.79 -7.37 10.12
CA GLY A 132 4.84 -8.39 9.08
C GLY A 132 3.49 -8.54 8.40
N VAL A 133 3.46 -8.38 7.07
CA VAL A 133 2.23 -8.49 6.27
C VAL A 133 2.39 -9.53 5.18
N THR A 134 1.29 -10.16 4.75
CA THR A 134 1.31 -11.00 3.55
C THR A 134 1.00 -10.17 2.31
N PRO A 135 1.46 -10.58 1.11
CA PRO A 135 1.12 -9.90 -0.13
C PRO A 135 -0.39 -9.76 -0.33
N ILE A 136 -1.19 -10.78 0.02
CA ILE A 136 -2.65 -10.72 -0.10
C ILE A 136 -3.27 -9.70 0.88
N GLN A 137 -2.75 -9.55 2.10
CA GLN A 137 -3.20 -8.50 3.02
C GLN A 137 -2.96 -7.11 2.46
N MET A 138 -1.74 -6.84 1.94
CA MET A 138 -1.42 -5.55 1.33
C MET A 138 -2.29 -5.26 0.11
N THR A 139 -2.48 -6.25 -0.77
CA THR A 139 -3.33 -6.10 -1.97
C THR A 139 -4.79 -5.86 -1.57
N SER A 140 -5.31 -6.55 -0.56
CA SER A 140 -6.68 -6.33 -0.05
C SER A 140 -6.84 -4.94 0.57
N ALA A 141 -5.84 -4.46 1.31
CA ALA A 141 -5.86 -3.13 1.92
C ALA A 141 -5.85 -2.00 0.88
N ILE A 142 -4.99 -2.11 -0.16
CA ILE A 142 -4.97 -1.11 -1.24
C ILE A 142 -6.24 -1.18 -2.09
N SER A 143 -6.81 -2.38 -2.29
CA SER A 143 -8.10 -2.56 -2.96
C SER A 143 -9.24 -1.90 -2.18
N ALA A 144 -9.19 -1.92 -0.85
CA ALA A 144 -10.17 -1.20 -0.03
C ALA A 144 -10.08 0.32 -0.22
N ILE A 145 -8.87 0.88 -0.38
CA ILE A 145 -8.70 2.29 -0.75
C ILE A 145 -9.27 2.52 -2.16
N ALA A 146 -8.97 1.67 -3.14
CA ALA A 146 -9.39 1.82 -4.52
C ALA A 146 -10.92 1.74 -4.74
N ASN A 147 -11.64 1.05 -3.87
CA ASN A 147 -13.09 0.79 -4.01
C ASN A 147 -13.99 1.63 -3.09
N GLY A 148 -13.50 2.76 -2.59
CA GLY A 148 -14.28 3.65 -1.73
C GLY A 148 -14.29 3.27 -0.25
N GLY A 149 -13.28 2.55 0.22
CA GLY A 149 -13.06 2.28 1.64
C GLY A 149 -13.69 1.00 2.18
N THR A 150 -14.06 0.05 1.32
CA THR A 150 -14.67 -1.22 1.72
C THR A 150 -13.68 -2.37 1.60
N LEU A 151 -13.34 -3.02 2.72
CA LEU A 151 -12.53 -4.24 2.72
C LEU A 151 -13.41 -5.44 2.33
N MET A 152 -13.00 -6.14 1.29
CA MET A 152 -13.64 -7.37 0.83
C MET A 152 -12.89 -8.59 1.35
N VAL A 153 -13.61 -9.71 1.54
CA VAL A 153 -12.98 -11.02 1.72
C VAL A 153 -12.49 -11.50 0.35
N PRO A 154 -11.17 -11.73 0.17
CA PRO A 154 -10.67 -12.24 -1.10
C PRO A 154 -11.24 -13.63 -1.40
N ARG A 155 -11.50 -13.91 -2.66
CA ARG A 155 -11.97 -15.23 -3.11
C ARG A 155 -11.32 -15.61 -4.43
N ILE A 156 -11.09 -16.92 -4.63
CA ILE A 156 -10.54 -17.49 -5.86
C ILE A 156 -11.58 -18.33 -6.61
N THR A 157 -12.60 -18.80 -5.90
CA THR A 157 -13.68 -19.61 -6.50
C THR A 157 -14.91 -18.74 -6.74
N ARG A 158 -15.38 -18.72 -7.98
CA ARG A 158 -16.60 -18.01 -8.38
C ARG A 158 -17.82 -18.92 -8.32
N ALA A 159 -17.67 -20.16 -8.82
CA ALA A 159 -18.75 -21.13 -8.86
C ALA A 159 -18.18 -22.57 -8.90
N ILE A 160 -19.00 -23.52 -8.48
CA ILE A 160 -18.81 -24.95 -8.73
C ILE A 160 -19.79 -25.35 -9.82
N LEU A 161 -19.31 -26.04 -10.83
CA LEU A 161 -20.10 -26.57 -11.92
C LEU A 161 -20.21 -28.10 -11.79
N LYS A 162 -21.41 -28.63 -12.03
CA LYS A 162 -21.68 -30.07 -12.18
C LYS A 162 -22.45 -30.25 -13.47
N ASP A 163 -21.97 -31.11 -14.34
CA ASP A 163 -22.58 -31.40 -15.65
C ASP A 163 -22.85 -30.14 -16.51
N GLY A 164 -21.93 -29.16 -16.44
CA GLY A 164 -22.01 -27.87 -17.13
C GLY A 164 -22.98 -26.85 -16.51
N GLN A 165 -23.70 -27.21 -15.45
CA GLN A 165 -24.61 -26.32 -14.74
C GLN A 165 -23.99 -25.83 -13.43
N ILE A 166 -24.35 -24.59 -13.01
CA ILE A 166 -23.88 -24.03 -11.76
C ILE A 166 -24.56 -24.73 -10.59
N GLU A 167 -23.82 -25.57 -9.86
CA GLU A 167 -24.30 -26.22 -8.63
C GLU A 167 -24.25 -25.26 -7.44
N LYS A 168 -23.18 -24.46 -7.35
CA LYS A 168 -23.00 -23.50 -6.26
C LYS A 168 -22.30 -22.25 -6.76
N ARG A 169 -22.83 -21.07 -6.41
CA ARG A 169 -22.20 -19.77 -6.66
C ARG A 169 -21.69 -19.18 -5.35
N PHE A 170 -20.53 -18.52 -5.41
CA PHE A 170 -19.94 -17.78 -4.28
C PHE A 170 -20.05 -16.29 -4.57
N GLU A 171 -20.85 -15.58 -3.79
CA GLU A 171 -21.02 -14.14 -3.96
C GLU A 171 -19.88 -13.34 -3.28
N PRO A 172 -19.57 -12.12 -3.75
CA PRO A 172 -18.64 -11.24 -3.07
C PRO A 172 -19.07 -10.96 -1.63
N LYS A 173 -18.13 -11.07 -0.69
CA LYS A 173 -18.42 -10.84 0.73
C LYS A 173 -17.69 -9.59 1.23
N ILE A 174 -18.44 -8.63 1.75
CA ILE A 174 -17.89 -7.47 2.45
C ILE A 174 -17.41 -7.93 3.82
N ALA A 175 -16.16 -7.65 4.16
CA ALA A 175 -15.65 -7.84 5.51
C ALA A 175 -16.07 -6.68 6.40
N ARG A 176 -15.80 -5.43 5.97
CA ARG A 176 -16.17 -4.21 6.70
C ARG A 176 -15.88 -2.95 5.88
N ARG A 177 -16.45 -1.82 6.28
CA ARG A 177 -15.97 -0.50 5.85
C ARG A 177 -14.78 -0.10 6.72
N VAL A 178 -13.68 0.31 6.07
CA VAL A 178 -12.43 0.68 6.75
C VAL A 178 -12.31 2.19 6.90
N ILE A 179 -12.59 2.92 5.82
CA ILE A 179 -12.58 4.38 5.74
C ILE A 179 -13.81 4.86 4.96
N SER A 180 -14.12 6.14 5.06
CA SER A 180 -15.19 6.78 4.30
C SER A 180 -14.85 6.85 2.80
N ILE A 181 -15.87 7.02 1.96
CA ILE A 181 -15.70 7.24 0.53
C ILE A 181 -14.90 8.53 0.28
N GLN A 182 -15.15 9.56 1.07
CA GLN A 182 -14.44 10.84 0.95
C GLN A 182 -12.96 10.69 1.24
N SER A 183 -12.61 10.02 2.36
CA SER A 183 -11.21 9.74 2.72
C SER A 183 -10.52 8.88 1.68
N SER A 184 -11.22 7.86 1.15
CA SER A 184 -10.72 7.03 0.05
C SER A 184 -10.33 7.87 -1.16
N ARG A 185 -11.22 8.76 -1.64
CA ARG A 185 -10.96 9.65 -2.79
C ARG A 185 -9.73 10.53 -2.57
N GLN A 186 -9.60 11.14 -1.39
CA GLN A 186 -8.42 11.96 -1.06
C GLN A 186 -7.12 11.14 -1.10
N VAL A 187 -7.14 9.91 -0.60
CA VAL A 187 -5.95 9.03 -0.66
C VAL A 187 -5.67 8.60 -2.09
N VAL A 188 -6.69 8.29 -2.90
CA VAL A 188 -6.52 7.98 -4.34
C VAL A 188 -5.84 9.14 -5.06
N ASP A 189 -6.27 10.38 -4.83
CA ASP A 189 -5.66 11.56 -5.45
C ASP A 189 -4.19 11.72 -5.03
N ILE A 190 -3.86 11.51 -3.76
CA ILE A 190 -2.46 11.49 -3.30
C ILE A 190 -1.65 10.41 -4.05
N LEU A 191 -2.21 9.21 -4.21
CA LEU A 191 -1.53 8.09 -4.87
C LEU A 191 -1.36 8.28 -6.38
N LYS A 192 -2.24 9.04 -7.05
CA LYS A 192 -2.04 9.50 -8.44
C LYS A 192 -0.80 10.38 -8.54
N HIS A 193 -0.61 11.33 -7.62
CA HIS A 193 0.58 12.18 -7.58
C HIS A 193 1.87 11.41 -7.35
N VAL A 194 1.86 10.28 -6.62
CA VAL A 194 3.04 9.39 -6.50
C VAL A 194 3.50 8.90 -7.86
N VAL A 195 2.56 8.57 -8.76
CA VAL A 195 2.88 8.09 -10.12
C VAL A 195 3.19 9.25 -11.06
N LYS A 196 2.46 10.36 -10.96
CA LYS A 196 2.64 11.52 -11.84
C LYS A 196 3.95 12.26 -11.56
N ASP A 197 4.20 12.62 -10.30
CA ASP A 197 5.24 13.57 -9.90
C ASP A 197 6.27 12.97 -8.93
N GLY A 198 5.97 11.81 -8.33
CA GLY A 198 6.72 11.21 -7.24
C GLY A 198 7.65 10.07 -7.64
N THR A 199 7.84 9.16 -6.68
CA THR A 199 8.75 8.02 -6.78
C THR A 199 8.25 6.91 -7.72
N GLY A 200 6.98 6.96 -8.15
CA GLY A 200 6.29 5.93 -8.91
C GLY A 200 6.19 6.18 -10.42
N LYS A 201 6.89 7.14 -10.99
CA LYS A 201 6.74 7.55 -12.41
C LYS A 201 6.80 6.41 -13.41
N ASN A 202 7.64 5.40 -13.16
CA ASN A 202 7.78 4.23 -14.05
C ASN A 202 6.58 3.26 -14.00
N ALA A 203 5.59 3.49 -13.11
CA ALA A 203 4.35 2.74 -13.09
C ALA A 203 3.27 3.35 -14.00
N ALA A 204 3.52 4.50 -14.62
CA ALA A 204 2.57 5.15 -15.52
C ALA A 204 2.20 4.22 -16.69
N VAL A 205 0.93 4.23 -17.08
CA VAL A 205 0.38 3.46 -18.21
C VAL A 205 -0.28 4.44 -19.16
N LYS A 206 0.17 4.47 -20.42
CA LYS A 206 -0.40 5.35 -21.44
C LYS A 206 -1.91 5.08 -21.59
N GLY A 207 -2.69 6.14 -21.53
CA GLY A 207 -4.15 6.09 -21.69
C GLY A 207 -4.92 5.73 -20.40
N TYR A 208 -4.24 5.56 -19.25
CA TYR A 208 -4.91 5.28 -17.97
C TYR A 208 -4.25 6.04 -16.83
N GLU A 209 -5.05 6.62 -15.96
CA GLU A 209 -4.52 7.10 -14.69
C GLU A 209 -4.22 5.92 -13.76
N VAL A 210 -3.06 5.95 -13.14
CA VAL A 210 -2.57 4.95 -12.18
C VAL A 210 -2.41 5.60 -10.82
N ALA A 211 -2.89 4.94 -9.79
CA ALA A 211 -2.61 5.30 -8.40
C ALA A 211 -1.78 4.20 -7.73
N GLY A 212 -0.73 4.57 -6.99
CA GLY A 212 0.12 3.56 -6.38
C GLY A 212 1.23 4.11 -5.51
N LYS A 213 2.06 3.20 -4.97
CA LYS A 213 3.16 3.52 -4.07
C LYS A 213 4.34 2.57 -4.28
N THR A 214 5.54 3.14 -4.27
CA THR A 214 6.82 2.39 -4.27
C THR A 214 7.21 1.95 -2.87
N GLY A 215 7.89 0.81 -2.77
CA GLY A 215 8.56 0.35 -1.57
C GLY A 215 9.97 -0.13 -1.86
N THR A 216 10.87 0.10 -0.92
CA THR A 216 12.23 -0.41 -0.90
C THR A 216 12.56 -0.66 0.56
N ALA A 217 12.28 -1.86 1.03
CA ALA A 217 12.45 -2.25 2.43
C ALA A 217 13.74 -3.06 2.58
N GLN A 218 14.60 -2.67 3.52
CA GLN A 218 15.73 -3.49 3.93
C GLN A 218 15.21 -4.75 4.62
N LYS A 219 15.85 -5.89 4.36
CA LYS A 219 15.49 -7.15 5.03
C LYS A 219 16.12 -7.18 6.42
N TYR A 220 15.30 -7.52 7.41
CA TYR A 220 15.81 -7.78 8.75
C TYR A 220 16.53 -9.13 8.77
N ASP A 221 17.75 -9.15 9.31
CA ASP A 221 18.53 -10.36 9.51
C ASP A 221 18.45 -10.79 10.98
N PRO A 222 17.76 -11.90 11.29
CA PRO A 222 17.65 -12.38 12.66
C PRO A 222 18.98 -12.79 13.31
N LYS A 223 19.99 -13.15 12.50
CA LYS A 223 21.31 -13.56 12.99
C LYS A 223 22.09 -12.37 13.54
N THR A 224 22.10 -11.27 12.80
CA THR A 224 22.79 -10.03 13.20
C THR A 224 21.90 -9.10 14.02
N ARG A 225 20.60 -9.39 14.12
CA ARG A 225 19.57 -8.55 14.75
C ARG A 225 19.57 -7.12 14.21
N SER A 226 19.81 -6.96 12.91
CA SER A 226 19.89 -5.67 12.24
C SER A 226 19.32 -5.73 10.82
N TYR A 227 19.06 -4.56 10.24
CA TYR A 227 18.65 -4.47 8.83
C TYR A 227 19.86 -4.65 7.92
N SER A 228 19.70 -5.50 6.90
CA SER A 228 20.72 -5.72 5.88
C SER A 228 21.01 -4.44 5.10
N LYS A 229 22.29 -4.23 4.79
CA LYS A 229 22.72 -3.11 3.93
C LYS A 229 22.65 -3.44 2.44
N THR A 230 22.46 -4.71 2.09
CA THR A 230 22.55 -5.22 0.70
C THR A 230 21.32 -6.00 0.25
N ALA A 231 20.54 -6.55 1.17
CA ALA A 231 19.33 -7.31 0.86
C ALA A 231 18.06 -6.45 1.06
N TYR A 232 17.28 -6.31 0.01
CA TYR A 232 16.07 -5.49 -0.04
C TYR A 232 14.88 -6.29 -0.56
N VAL A 233 13.69 -5.89 -0.16
CA VAL A 233 12.44 -6.21 -0.87
C VAL A 233 12.02 -4.96 -1.62
N SER A 234 12.07 -5.03 -2.95
CA SER A 234 11.66 -3.93 -3.82
C SER A 234 10.25 -4.16 -4.30
N SER A 235 9.38 -3.18 -4.14
CA SER A 235 7.97 -3.36 -4.42
C SER A 235 7.33 -2.13 -5.06
N PHE A 236 6.25 -2.40 -5.79
CA PHE A 236 5.27 -1.39 -6.20
C PHE A 236 3.87 -1.97 -5.99
N ILE A 237 3.00 -1.22 -5.33
CA ILE A 237 1.59 -1.55 -5.16
C ILE A 237 0.73 -0.43 -5.75
N GLY A 238 -0.31 -0.81 -6.48
CA GLY A 238 -1.19 0.19 -7.07
C GLY A 238 -2.41 -0.42 -7.72
N PHE A 239 -3.21 0.42 -8.34
CA PHE A 239 -4.44 0.04 -9.05
C PHE A 239 -4.70 0.96 -10.24
N ALA A 240 -5.48 0.47 -11.19
CA ALA A 240 -5.86 1.19 -12.41
C ALA A 240 -7.21 0.70 -12.97
N PRO A 241 -7.95 1.59 -13.69
CA PRO A 241 -7.82 3.04 -13.68
C PRO A 241 -8.01 3.62 -12.27
N ALA A 242 -7.38 4.76 -11.95
CA ALA A 242 -7.35 5.27 -10.58
C ALA A 242 -8.75 5.59 -10.03
N ASP A 243 -9.64 6.19 -10.83
CA ASP A 243 -10.97 6.63 -10.39
C ASP A 243 -12.05 5.54 -10.49
N ALA A 244 -11.80 4.47 -11.26
CA ALA A 244 -12.73 3.35 -11.45
C ALA A 244 -11.97 2.02 -11.51
N ALA A 245 -11.23 1.71 -10.45
CA ALA A 245 -10.28 0.61 -10.40
C ALA A 245 -10.89 -0.73 -10.85
N LYS A 246 -10.23 -1.35 -11.82
CA LYS A 246 -10.55 -2.69 -12.32
C LYS A 246 -9.58 -3.73 -11.81
N VAL A 247 -8.34 -3.32 -11.55
CA VAL A 247 -7.29 -4.20 -11.06
C VAL A 247 -6.48 -3.50 -9.96
N ALA A 248 -6.08 -4.26 -8.94
CA ALA A 248 -5.09 -3.86 -7.94
C ALA A 248 -3.98 -4.90 -7.94
N ILE A 249 -2.73 -4.46 -8.02
CA ILE A 249 -1.57 -5.32 -8.21
C ILE A 249 -0.47 -4.94 -7.25
N LEU A 250 0.15 -5.93 -6.63
CA LEU A 250 1.40 -5.81 -5.91
C LEU A 250 2.49 -6.58 -6.67
N VAL A 251 3.53 -5.88 -7.07
CA VAL A 251 4.77 -6.47 -7.59
C VAL A 251 5.81 -6.43 -6.49
N MET A 252 6.40 -7.58 -6.20
CA MET A 252 7.48 -7.73 -5.22
C MET A 252 8.66 -8.45 -5.87
N ILE A 253 9.86 -7.91 -5.68
CA ILE A 253 11.12 -8.51 -6.12
C ILE A 253 11.99 -8.65 -4.88
N ASP A 254 12.22 -9.90 -4.49
CA ASP A 254 13.04 -10.22 -3.32
C ASP A 254 14.52 -10.25 -3.71
N THR A 255 15.31 -9.44 -3.03
CA THR A 255 16.76 -9.36 -3.15
C THR A 255 17.22 -9.16 -4.61
N PRO A 256 16.71 -8.10 -5.30
CA PRO A 256 17.18 -7.79 -6.66
C PRO A 256 18.68 -7.51 -6.67
N GLN A 257 19.35 -7.94 -7.72
CA GLN A 257 20.77 -7.69 -7.91
C GLN A 257 21.00 -6.33 -8.56
N GLY A 258 21.99 -5.57 -8.09
CA GLY A 258 22.32 -4.25 -8.62
C GLY A 258 21.31 -3.19 -8.15
N VAL A 259 20.50 -2.66 -9.06
CA VAL A 259 19.49 -1.64 -8.72
C VAL A 259 18.37 -2.27 -7.90
N HIS A 260 18.07 -1.67 -6.74
CA HIS A 260 17.12 -2.22 -5.77
C HIS A 260 15.94 -1.27 -5.42
N TYR A 261 15.81 -0.14 -6.10
CA TYR A 261 14.69 0.77 -5.84
C TYR A 261 13.39 0.25 -6.47
N GLY A 262 12.31 0.14 -5.69
CA GLY A 262 11.02 -0.34 -6.17
C GLY A 262 10.47 0.44 -7.37
N GLY A 263 10.72 1.77 -7.42
CA GLY A 263 10.39 2.61 -8.57
C GLY A 263 11.16 2.26 -9.86
N SER A 264 12.35 1.65 -9.73
CA SER A 264 13.17 1.27 -10.88
C SER A 264 12.94 -0.17 -11.33
N VAL A 265 12.70 -1.11 -10.39
CA VAL A 265 12.64 -2.53 -10.75
C VAL A 265 11.20 -3.11 -10.69
N ALA A 266 10.35 -2.67 -9.76
CA ALA A 266 8.99 -3.19 -9.62
C ALA A 266 7.93 -2.36 -10.38
N ALA A 267 8.07 -1.04 -10.44
CA ALA A 267 7.12 -0.16 -11.10
C ALA A 267 6.99 -0.41 -12.62
N PRO A 268 8.06 -0.65 -13.39
CA PRO A 268 7.95 -1.00 -14.81
C PRO A 268 7.21 -2.32 -15.04
N VAL A 269 7.43 -3.32 -14.18
CA VAL A 269 6.74 -4.62 -14.24
C VAL A 269 5.25 -4.42 -13.97
N PHE A 270 4.90 -3.62 -12.94
CA PHE A 270 3.53 -3.24 -12.67
C PHE A 270 2.87 -2.58 -13.88
N SER A 271 3.53 -1.58 -14.51
CA SER A 271 3.02 -0.88 -15.69
C SER A 271 2.68 -1.85 -16.83
N ASN A 272 3.59 -2.79 -17.11
CA ASN A 272 3.38 -3.79 -18.15
C ASN A 272 2.20 -4.72 -17.84
N ILE A 273 2.10 -5.24 -16.60
CA ILE A 273 1.00 -6.11 -16.19
C ILE A 273 -0.34 -5.37 -16.26
N VAL A 274 -0.41 -4.13 -15.76
CA VAL A 274 -1.63 -3.31 -15.82
C VAL A 274 -2.07 -3.11 -17.26
N ARG A 275 -1.15 -2.68 -18.15
CA ARG A 275 -1.47 -2.43 -19.56
C ARG A 275 -2.10 -3.65 -20.22
N GLU A 276 -1.47 -4.81 -20.10
CA GLU A 276 -1.97 -6.04 -20.72
C GLU A 276 -3.28 -6.51 -20.08
N THR A 277 -3.41 -6.36 -18.75
CA THR A 277 -4.64 -6.76 -18.05
C THR A 277 -5.82 -5.87 -18.43
N LEU A 278 -5.67 -4.54 -18.47
CA LEU A 278 -6.74 -3.63 -18.85
C LEU A 278 -7.15 -3.84 -20.31
N ARG A 279 -6.17 -4.12 -21.19
CA ARG A 279 -6.46 -4.49 -22.59
C ARG A 279 -7.26 -5.80 -22.67
N TYR A 280 -6.86 -6.83 -21.95
CA TYR A 280 -7.58 -8.10 -21.88
C TYR A 280 -9.01 -7.95 -21.35
N LEU A 281 -9.21 -7.08 -20.37
CA LEU A 281 -10.52 -6.79 -19.78
C LEU A 281 -11.36 -5.82 -20.64
N ASN A 282 -10.87 -5.39 -21.81
CA ASN A 282 -11.51 -4.40 -22.69
C ASN A 282 -11.91 -3.12 -21.95
N VAL A 283 -11.08 -2.65 -21.02
CA VAL A 283 -11.28 -1.37 -20.34
C VAL A 283 -10.88 -0.24 -21.30
N PRO A 284 -11.79 0.69 -21.65
CA PRO A 284 -11.46 1.77 -22.58
C PRO A 284 -10.41 2.71 -21.96
N SER A 285 -9.46 3.18 -22.77
CA SER A 285 -8.51 4.23 -22.38
C SER A 285 -9.19 5.58 -22.28
N ASN A 286 -8.55 6.54 -21.59
CA ASN A 286 -9.06 7.90 -21.46
C ASN A 286 -9.28 8.55 -22.85
N ASP A 287 -8.39 8.33 -23.81
CA ASP A 287 -8.53 8.84 -25.18
C ASP A 287 -9.76 8.25 -25.89
N GLN A 288 -10.06 6.96 -25.66
CA GLN A 288 -11.25 6.31 -26.21
C GLN A 288 -12.53 6.79 -25.53
N LEU A 289 -12.48 7.08 -24.22
CA LEU A 289 -13.64 7.64 -23.49
C LEU A 289 -14.02 9.03 -24.00
N VAL A 290 -13.05 9.91 -24.25
CA VAL A 290 -13.29 11.24 -24.85
C VAL A 290 -13.97 11.07 -26.21
N TYR A 291 -13.44 10.21 -27.07
CA TYR A 291 -14.02 9.96 -28.40
C TYR A 291 -15.45 9.42 -28.36
N ILE A 292 -15.80 8.58 -27.38
CA ILE A 292 -17.16 8.05 -27.21
C ILE A 292 -18.12 9.15 -26.72
N LEU A 293 -17.69 10.00 -25.77
CA LEU A 293 -18.51 11.07 -25.21
C LEU A 293 -18.75 12.21 -26.22
N ASP A 294 -17.80 12.51 -27.10
CA ASP A 294 -17.95 13.53 -28.16
C ASP A 294 -18.92 13.10 -29.28
N ARG A 295 -19.33 11.83 -29.31
CA ARG A 295 -20.25 11.29 -30.31
C ARG A 295 -21.60 10.84 -29.74
N ALA A 296 -21.79 10.91 -28.44
CA ALA A 296 -23.04 10.61 -27.74
C ALA A 296 -23.89 11.86 -27.48
#